data_662ace6e355c13c3677499c24a6e405f
#
_entry.id   662ace6e355c13c3677499c24a6e405f
#
_cell.length_a   1.000
_cell.length_b   1.000
_cell.length_c   1.000
_cell.angle_alpha   90.00
_cell.angle_beta   90.00
_cell.angle_gamma   90.00
#
_symmetry.space_group_name_H-M   'P 1'
#
loop_
_entity.id
_entity.type
_entity.pdbx_description
1 polymer ?
#
loop_
_entity_poly.entity_id
_entity_poly.type
_entity_poly.pdbx_seq_one_letter_code
_entity_poly.pdbx_strand_id
1 'polypeptide(L)'
;MPPTEQGATMNPRDGTDYLPISMLNQWAYCPRRFYYMYVLGEMEHNAPVLEGMLQHERVHAGGVESEGEARVHRRVYVWSDRLRIAGFADLVEVRGGVLLPVEYKHGRMGRWLNDHIQLCAQAMCLEERTGRPVPCGAVFYWGSRRRQVVELDAKLRARTEAAIVQARALAESGALPPPLTHRAKCRDCSLEPVCLPREVRRLREEAAGHGGAGGSCEPWRRST
;
A
#
# COMPACT_ATOMS: atom_id res chain seq x y z
N MET A 1 25.40 -13.82 23.22
CA MET A 1 24.01 -13.97 22.74
C MET A 1 23.60 -12.64 22.09
N PRO A 2 23.31 -12.56 20.80
CA PRO A 2 22.76 -11.35 20.21
C PRO A 2 21.26 -11.25 20.56
N PRO A 3 20.72 -10.02 20.74
CA PRO A 3 19.32 -9.84 21.05
C PRO A 3 18.45 -10.23 19.87
N THR A 4 17.42 -11.01 20.12
CA THR A 4 16.33 -11.35 19.21
C THR A 4 15.60 -10.06 18.81
N GLU A 5 15.79 -9.62 17.57
CA GLU A 5 14.96 -8.58 16.95
C GLU A 5 13.54 -9.13 16.75
N GLN A 6 12.69 -8.87 17.71
CA GLN A 6 11.25 -8.97 17.53
C GLN A 6 10.86 -7.89 16.54
N GLY A 7 10.23 -8.29 15.43
CA GLY A 7 9.72 -7.39 14.41
C GLY A 7 8.77 -6.36 15.04
N ALA A 8 9.26 -5.14 15.22
CA ALA A 8 8.46 -4.04 15.70
C ALA A 8 7.41 -3.71 14.62
N THR A 9 6.21 -4.19 14.81
CA THR A 9 5.02 -3.59 14.21
C THR A 9 4.92 -2.18 14.80
N MET A 10 5.31 -1.17 14.03
CA MET A 10 5.17 0.24 14.43
C MET A 10 3.68 0.52 14.64
N ASN A 11 3.29 0.59 15.91
CA ASN A 11 1.96 1.00 16.30
C ASN A 11 1.83 2.51 16.04
N PRO A 12 0.82 2.99 15.30
CA PRO A 12 0.61 4.42 15.03
C PRO A 12 0.48 5.29 16.29
N ARG A 13 0.33 4.67 17.45
CA ARG A 13 0.16 5.36 18.75
C ARG A 13 1.49 5.67 19.48
N ASP A 14 2.63 5.24 18.96
CA ASP A 14 3.94 5.37 19.63
C ASP A 14 4.68 6.67 19.25
N GLY A 15 4.00 7.73 18.82
CA GLY A 15 4.58 9.04 18.58
C GLY A 15 5.42 9.17 17.30
N THR A 16 5.60 8.12 16.53
CA THR A 16 6.23 8.16 15.20
C THR A 16 5.15 8.32 14.13
N ASP A 17 4.84 9.55 13.79
CA ASP A 17 3.81 9.97 12.83
C ASP A 17 4.22 9.70 11.35
N TYR A 18 4.89 8.57 11.09
CA TYR A 18 5.28 8.17 9.73
C TYR A 18 4.28 7.17 9.15
N LEU A 19 3.65 7.56 8.04
CA LEU A 19 2.78 6.66 7.29
C LEU A 19 3.64 5.57 6.62
N PRO A 20 3.35 4.27 6.82
CA PRO A 20 4.09 3.22 6.15
C PRO A 20 3.94 3.29 4.62
N ILE A 21 5.05 3.21 3.90
CA ILE A 21 5.07 3.30 2.42
C ILE A 21 4.20 2.21 1.79
N SER A 22 4.17 1.00 2.36
CA SER A 22 3.31 -0.09 1.90
C SER A 22 1.81 0.25 1.98
N MET A 23 1.41 1.12 2.91
CA MET A 23 0.02 1.56 3.04
C MET A 23 -0.40 2.53 1.93
N LEU A 24 0.54 3.21 1.28
CA LEU A 24 0.26 4.00 0.08
C LEU A 24 -0.19 3.12 -1.09
N ASN A 25 0.40 1.93 -1.22
CA ASN A 25 -0.06 0.93 -2.18
C ASN A 25 -1.52 0.53 -1.89
N GLN A 26 -1.85 0.24 -0.61
CA GLN A 26 -3.19 -0.14 -0.22
C GLN A 26 -4.21 0.98 -0.46
N TRP A 27 -3.83 2.23 -0.13
CA TRP A 27 -4.67 3.41 -0.38
C TRP A 27 -4.93 3.62 -1.87
N ALA A 28 -3.91 3.57 -2.71
CA ALA A 28 -4.04 3.74 -4.16
C ALA A 28 -4.78 2.57 -4.84
N TYR A 29 -4.72 1.38 -4.25
CA TYR A 29 -5.53 0.25 -4.68
C TYR A 29 -7.01 0.47 -4.35
N CYS A 30 -7.32 0.79 -3.09
CA CYS A 30 -8.66 1.04 -2.59
C CYS A 30 -8.61 1.78 -1.24
N PRO A 31 -9.14 3.02 -1.12
CA PRO A 31 -9.13 3.76 0.15
C PRO A 31 -9.81 3.00 1.30
N ARG A 32 -10.86 2.23 1.03
CA ARG A 32 -11.55 1.42 2.04
C ARG A 32 -10.66 0.26 2.52
N ARG A 33 -9.85 -0.36 1.63
CA ARG A 33 -8.86 -1.38 2.01
C ARG A 33 -7.78 -0.79 2.92
N PHE A 34 -7.27 0.39 2.57
CA PHE A 34 -6.34 1.12 3.42
C PHE A 34 -6.91 1.36 4.81
N TYR A 35 -8.16 1.82 4.90
CA TYR A 35 -8.81 2.10 6.17
C TYR A 35 -8.93 0.85 7.05
N TYR A 36 -9.37 -0.28 6.48
CA TYR A 36 -9.41 -1.55 7.20
C TYR A 36 -8.03 -1.95 7.73
N MET A 37 -7.01 -1.92 6.87
CA MET A 37 -5.68 -2.40 7.24
C MET A 37 -4.95 -1.44 8.18
N TYR A 38 -4.99 -0.14 7.90
CA TYR A 38 -4.18 0.84 8.63
C TYR A 38 -4.90 1.41 9.87
N VAL A 39 -6.19 1.70 9.75
CA VAL A 39 -6.94 2.35 10.84
C VAL A 39 -7.57 1.33 11.78
N LEU A 40 -8.16 0.27 11.24
CA LEU A 40 -8.83 -0.76 12.03
C LEU A 40 -7.91 -1.93 12.40
N GLY A 41 -6.73 -2.05 11.79
CA GLY A 41 -5.79 -3.15 12.05
C GLY A 41 -6.24 -4.50 11.48
N GLU A 42 -7.20 -4.51 10.56
CA GLU A 42 -7.72 -5.73 9.96
C GLU A 42 -6.74 -6.30 8.94
N MET A 43 -6.35 -7.55 9.13
CA MET A 43 -5.41 -8.26 8.26
C MET A 43 -5.95 -9.64 7.94
N GLU A 44 -6.51 -9.79 6.74
CA GLU A 44 -6.96 -11.07 6.22
C GLU A 44 -5.97 -11.63 5.20
N HIS A 45 -5.62 -12.90 5.37
CA HIS A 45 -4.68 -13.61 4.50
C HIS A 45 -5.43 -14.55 3.56
N ASN A 46 -5.35 -14.28 2.27
CA ASN A 46 -5.73 -15.24 1.24
C ASN A 46 -4.47 -15.85 0.59
N ALA A 47 -4.62 -16.87 -0.24
CA ALA A 47 -3.49 -17.55 -0.87
C ALA A 47 -2.52 -16.59 -1.60
N PRO A 48 -2.97 -15.59 -2.41
CA PRO A 48 -2.07 -14.63 -3.03
C PRO A 48 -1.28 -13.76 -2.03
N VAL A 49 -1.87 -13.42 -0.88
CA VAL A 49 -1.16 -12.66 0.17
C VAL A 49 -0.08 -13.51 0.82
N LEU A 50 -0.39 -14.77 1.17
CA LEU A 50 0.58 -15.69 1.77
C LEU A 50 1.74 -16.00 0.82
N GLU A 51 1.46 -16.25 -0.45
CA GLU A 51 2.49 -16.47 -1.46
C GLU A 51 3.38 -15.23 -1.65
N GLY A 52 2.79 -14.02 -1.64
CA GLY A 52 3.53 -12.77 -1.68
C GLY A 52 4.47 -12.60 -0.49
N MET A 53 4.02 -12.90 0.73
CA MET A 53 4.86 -12.85 1.94
C MET A 53 6.06 -13.80 1.84
N LEU A 54 5.84 -15.06 1.45
CA LEU A 54 6.93 -16.04 1.28
C LEU A 54 7.95 -15.62 0.20
N GLN A 55 7.49 -14.96 -0.86
CA GLN A 55 8.37 -14.42 -1.90
C GLN A 55 9.22 -13.25 -1.39
N HIS A 56 8.65 -12.35 -0.60
CA HIS A 56 9.38 -11.26 0.04
C HIS A 56 10.46 -11.78 0.99
N GLU A 57 10.16 -12.78 1.81
CA GLU A 57 11.17 -13.40 2.69
C GLU A 57 12.38 -13.92 1.91
N ARG A 58 12.16 -14.57 0.77
CA ARG A 58 13.26 -15.04 -0.11
C ARG A 58 14.08 -13.90 -0.70
N VAL A 59 13.45 -12.81 -1.09
CA VAL A 59 14.16 -11.62 -1.62
C VAL A 59 14.98 -10.94 -0.52
N HIS A 60 14.48 -10.94 0.71
CA HIS A 60 15.13 -10.31 1.86
C HIS A 60 16.20 -11.19 2.52
N ALA A 61 16.30 -12.48 2.21
CA ALA A 61 17.23 -13.44 2.80
C ALA A 61 18.68 -13.30 2.28
N GLY A 62 19.13 -12.12 1.94
CA GLY A 62 20.50 -11.89 1.48
C GLY A 62 20.99 -10.50 1.84
N GLY A 63 22.25 -10.41 2.22
CA GLY A 63 22.93 -9.14 2.52
C GLY A 63 23.27 -8.33 1.26
N VAL A 64 24.43 -7.66 1.29
CA VAL A 64 24.98 -6.96 0.13
C VAL A 64 25.61 -7.96 -0.81
N GLU A 65 25.13 -8.06 -2.02
CA GLU A 65 25.73 -8.87 -3.09
C GLU A 65 26.36 -7.94 -4.14
N SER A 66 27.53 -8.31 -4.64
CA SER A 66 28.15 -7.63 -5.77
C SER A 66 27.97 -8.47 -7.01
N GLU A 67 27.25 -7.96 -7.99
CA GLU A 67 27.06 -8.59 -9.28
C GLU A 67 27.76 -7.73 -10.36
N GLY A 68 29.02 -8.04 -10.65
CA GLY A 68 29.87 -7.23 -11.52
C GLY A 68 30.12 -5.83 -10.93
N GLU A 69 29.83 -4.78 -11.72
CA GLU A 69 29.95 -3.38 -11.28
C GLU A 69 28.75 -2.87 -10.46
N ALA A 70 27.70 -3.67 -10.32
CA ALA A 70 26.51 -3.30 -9.57
C ALA A 70 26.59 -3.83 -8.13
N ARG A 71 26.25 -2.98 -7.16
CA ARG A 71 26.00 -3.38 -5.78
C ARG A 71 24.50 -3.48 -5.55
N VAL A 72 24.07 -4.55 -4.90
CA VAL A 72 22.67 -4.81 -4.60
C VAL A 72 22.49 -4.81 -3.08
N HIS A 73 21.65 -3.90 -2.60
CA HIS A 73 21.26 -3.82 -1.19
C HIS A 73 19.84 -4.33 -1.06
N ARG A 74 19.61 -5.29 -0.16
CA ARG A 74 18.30 -5.91 0.09
C ARG A 74 17.66 -5.36 1.35
N ARG A 75 16.34 -5.23 1.35
CA ARG A 75 15.52 -4.76 2.48
C ARG A 75 16.05 -3.46 3.08
N VAL A 76 16.18 -2.44 2.24
CA VAL A 76 16.73 -1.14 2.63
C VAL A 76 15.64 -0.33 3.34
N TYR A 77 15.85 0.02 4.62
CA TYR A 77 14.97 0.93 5.32
C TYR A 77 15.13 2.35 4.76
N VAL A 78 14.02 2.95 4.38
CA VAL A 78 13.96 4.30 3.80
C VAL A 78 12.90 5.13 4.48
N TRP A 79 13.17 6.43 4.64
CA TRP A 79 12.21 7.37 5.23
C TRP A 79 12.39 8.76 4.68
N SER A 80 11.35 9.58 4.80
CA SER A 80 11.35 11.00 4.46
C SER A 80 10.74 11.78 5.61
N ASP A 81 11.52 12.67 6.21
CA ASP A 81 11.06 13.57 7.28
C ASP A 81 10.10 14.62 6.72
N ARG A 82 10.37 15.10 5.50
CA ARG A 82 9.53 16.04 4.78
C ARG A 82 8.14 15.47 4.47
N LEU A 83 8.08 14.23 3.99
CA LEU A 83 6.83 13.56 3.61
C LEU A 83 6.19 12.81 4.78
N ARG A 84 6.92 12.60 5.87
CA ARG A 84 6.48 11.81 7.03
C ARG A 84 6.05 10.39 6.65
N ILE A 85 6.84 9.73 5.82
CA ILE A 85 6.65 8.35 5.38
C ILE A 85 7.89 7.52 5.67
N ALA A 86 7.71 6.23 5.95
CA ALA A 86 8.81 5.30 6.19
C ALA A 86 8.44 3.88 5.73
N GLY A 87 9.45 3.06 5.44
CA GLY A 87 9.24 1.67 5.06
C GLY A 87 10.50 1.03 4.52
N PHE A 88 10.33 -0.07 3.82
CA PHE A 88 11.44 -0.79 3.20
C PHE A 88 11.32 -0.75 1.68
N ALA A 89 12.44 -0.53 1.00
CA ALA A 89 12.61 -0.92 -0.39
C ALA A 89 13.11 -2.36 -0.42
N ASP A 90 12.48 -3.24 -1.18
CA ASP A 90 12.85 -4.65 -1.23
C ASP A 90 14.30 -4.81 -1.67
N LEU A 91 14.70 -3.96 -2.62
CA LEU A 91 16.03 -3.98 -3.17
C LEU A 91 16.42 -2.59 -3.72
N VAL A 92 17.67 -2.21 -3.54
CA VAL A 92 18.25 -1.02 -4.18
C VAL A 92 19.51 -1.44 -4.92
N GLU A 93 19.48 -1.31 -6.24
CA GLU A 93 20.67 -1.49 -7.09
C GLU A 93 21.43 -0.18 -7.16
N VAL A 94 22.74 -0.27 -7.08
CA VAL A 94 23.67 0.87 -7.25
C VAL A 94 24.62 0.56 -8.40
N ARG A 95 24.53 1.32 -9.47
CA ARG A 95 25.41 1.15 -10.64
C ARG A 95 25.96 2.51 -11.06
N GLY A 96 27.27 2.65 -11.10
CA GLY A 96 27.90 3.94 -11.44
C GLY A 96 27.45 5.11 -10.55
N GLY A 97 27.11 4.84 -9.30
CA GLY A 97 26.58 5.85 -8.37
C GLY A 97 25.08 6.18 -8.53
N VAL A 98 24.41 5.63 -9.53
CA VAL A 98 22.96 5.78 -9.74
C VAL A 98 22.21 4.75 -8.90
N LEU A 99 21.21 5.22 -8.15
CA LEU A 99 20.33 4.40 -7.32
C LEU A 99 19.12 3.98 -8.14
N LEU A 100 18.75 2.70 -8.05
CA LEU A 100 17.54 2.15 -8.65
C LEU A 100 16.80 1.30 -7.62
N PRO A 101 15.73 1.81 -7.01
CA PRO A 101 14.87 0.99 -6.16
C PRO A 101 14.12 -0.04 -7.01
N VAL A 102 14.00 -1.26 -6.49
CA VAL A 102 13.27 -2.36 -7.12
C VAL A 102 12.27 -2.92 -6.12
N GLU A 103 11.01 -2.87 -6.48
CA GLU A 103 9.90 -3.43 -5.71
C GLU A 103 9.48 -4.77 -6.29
N TYR A 104 9.26 -5.77 -5.44
CA TYR A 104 8.82 -7.11 -5.84
C TYR A 104 7.32 -7.28 -5.61
N LYS A 105 6.61 -7.76 -6.64
CA LYS A 105 5.17 -8.00 -6.58
C LYS A 105 4.84 -9.43 -7.01
N HIS A 106 3.99 -10.11 -6.23
CA HIS A 106 3.54 -11.46 -6.52
C HIS A 106 2.79 -11.57 -7.85
N GLY A 107 1.99 -10.55 -8.21
CA GLY A 107 1.10 -10.55 -9.35
C GLY A 107 1.76 -10.58 -10.72
N ARG A 108 0.93 -10.42 -11.77
CA ARG A 108 1.39 -10.29 -13.16
C ARG A 108 1.64 -8.83 -13.52
N MET A 109 2.59 -8.60 -14.41
CA MET A 109 2.93 -7.26 -14.89
C MET A 109 1.71 -6.58 -15.53
N GLY A 110 1.51 -5.31 -15.18
CA GLY A 110 0.44 -4.46 -15.66
C GLY A 110 0.75 -2.99 -15.39
N ARG A 111 -0.20 -2.11 -15.74
CA ARG A 111 -0.08 -0.66 -15.43
C ARG A 111 -0.70 -0.36 -14.06
N TRP A 112 -0.09 -0.87 -13.01
CA TRP A 112 -0.61 -0.78 -11.65
C TRP A 112 -0.12 0.50 -10.97
N LEU A 113 -0.95 1.54 -11.00
CA LEU A 113 -0.62 2.85 -10.41
C LEU A 113 -0.27 2.74 -8.91
N ASN A 114 -0.91 1.86 -8.16
CA ASN A 114 -0.60 1.62 -6.76
C ASN A 114 0.84 1.15 -6.54
N ASP A 115 1.37 0.26 -7.41
CA ASP A 115 2.75 -0.21 -7.33
C ASP A 115 3.73 0.91 -7.69
N HIS A 116 3.38 1.73 -8.70
CA HIS A 116 4.19 2.88 -9.09
C HIS A 116 4.24 3.97 -8.01
N ILE A 117 3.15 4.22 -7.30
CA ILE A 117 3.10 5.15 -6.16
C ILE A 117 4.01 4.66 -5.03
N GLN A 118 3.96 3.39 -4.68
CA GLN A 118 4.84 2.81 -3.66
C GLN A 118 6.31 2.95 -4.04
N LEU A 119 6.66 2.56 -5.26
CA LEU A 119 8.02 2.67 -5.80
C LEU A 119 8.52 4.13 -5.83
N CYS A 120 7.66 5.06 -6.24
CA CYS A 120 7.99 6.48 -6.27
C CYS A 120 8.23 7.04 -4.85
N ALA A 121 7.43 6.63 -3.86
CA ALA A 121 7.63 7.01 -2.48
C ALA A 121 8.98 6.52 -1.92
N GLN A 122 9.38 5.29 -2.24
CA GLN A 122 10.70 4.75 -1.88
C GLN A 122 11.83 5.59 -2.50
N ALA A 123 11.70 5.93 -3.79
CA ALA A 123 12.68 6.76 -4.49
C ALA A 123 12.80 8.16 -3.88
N MET A 124 11.68 8.82 -3.55
CA MET A 124 11.68 10.14 -2.90
C MET A 124 12.35 10.10 -1.53
N CYS A 125 12.20 9.02 -0.77
CA CYS A 125 12.94 8.80 0.46
C CYS A 125 14.44 8.65 0.22
N LEU A 126 14.84 7.85 -0.78
CA LEU A 126 16.25 7.69 -1.15
C LEU A 126 16.88 9.01 -1.57
N GLU A 127 16.19 9.84 -2.34
CA GLU A 127 16.66 11.17 -2.73
C GLU A 127 16.90 12.06 -1.54
N GLU A 128 15.95 12.11 -0.59
CA GLU A 128 16.09 12.93 0.62
C GLU A 128 17.27 12.46 1.48
N ARG A 129 17.50 11.15 1.61
CA ARG A 129 18.59 10.60 2.43
C ARG A 129 19.96 10.69 1.79
N THR A 130 20.03 10.62 0.47
CA THR A 130 21.32 10.56 -0.24
C THR A 130 21.71 11.85 -0.93
N GLY A 131 20.78 12.77 -1.13
CA GLY A 131 20.97 13.98 -1.94
C GLY A 131 21.15 13.68 -3.44
N ARG A 132 20.91 12.45 -3.88
CA ARG A 132 21.10 12.02 -5.28
C ARG A 132 19.76 11.84 -5.97
N PRO A 133 19.61 12.25 -7.24
CA PRO A 133 18.37 12.04 -7.98
C PRO A 133 18.15 10.56 -8.28
N VAL A 134 16.89 10.13 -8.20
CA VAL A 134 16.41 8.78 -8.54
C VAL A 134 15.37 8.92 -9.64
N PRO A 135 15.78 9.03 -10.92
CA PRO A 135 14.85 9.33 -12.02
C PRO A 135 13.98 8.15 -12.42
N CYS A 136 14.35 6.94 -12.06
CA CYS A 136 13.61 5.72 -12.37
C CYS A 136 13.72 4.68 -11.25
N GLY A 137 12.80 3.74 -11.25
CA GLY A 137 12.82 2.54 -10.44
C GLY A 137 12.31 1.35 -11.24
N ALA A 138 12.20 0.20 -10.62
CA ALA A 138 11.65 -0.97 -11.29
C ALA A 138 10.66 -1.74 -10.39
N VAL A 139 9.68 -2.37 -11.00
CA VAL A 139 8.82 -3.37 -10.35
C VAL A 139 9.07 -4.71 -10.99
N PHE A 140 9.39 -5.71 -10.18
CA PHE A 140 9.53 -7.10 -10.63
C PHE A 140 8.26 -7.87 -10.27
N TYR A 141 7.60 -8.43 -11.28
CA TYR A 141 6.37 -9.20 -11.14
C TYR A 141 6.65 -10.70 -11.23
N TRP A 142 6.54 -11.42 -10.11
CA TRP A 142 6.78 -12.85 -10.04
C TRP A 142 5.84 -13.66 -10.94
N GLY A 143 4.57 -13.32 -11.00
CA GLY A 143 3.57 -14.04 -11.78
C GLY A 143 3.78 -13.99 -13.28
N SER A 144 4.56 -13.05 -13.79
CA SER A 144 4.97 -12.94 -15.20
C SER A 144 6.48 -13.07 -15.41
N ARG A 145 7.27 -13.12 -14.33
CA ARG A 145 8.76 -13.11 -14.34
C ARG A 145 9.31 -11.95 -15.17
N ARG A 146 8.70 -10.79 -15.06
CA ARG A 146 9.07 -9.59 -15.82
C ARG A 146 9.39 -8.43 -14.91
N ARG A 147 10.39 -7.67 -15.30
CA ARG A 147 10.79 -6.40 -14.69
C ARG A 147 10.25 -5.26 -15.56
N GLN A 148 9.53 -4.33 -14.93
CA GLN A 148 9.07 -3.11 -15.56
C GLN A 148 9.88 -1.95 -14.99
N VAL A 149 10.56 -1.21 -15.85
CA VAL A 149 11.18 0.06 -15.48
C VAL A 149 10.09 1.14 -15.50
N VAL A 150 10.07 1.95 -14.46
CA VAL A 150 9.10 3.03 -14.25
C VAL A 150 9.87 4.34 -14.17
N GLU A 151 9.56 5.25 -15.06
CA GLU A 151 10.04 6.63 -14.98
C GLU A 151 9.31 7.36 -13.85
N LEU A 152 10.10 7.99 -12.97
CA LEU A 152 9.58 8.70 -11.80
C LEU A 152 9.44 10.21 -12.15
N ASP A 153 8.59 10.49 -13.12
CA ASP A 153 8.33 11.81 -13.65
C ASP A 153 7.62 12.73 -12.65
N ALA A 154 7.54 14.03 -12.97
CA ALA A 154 6.89 15.02 -12.13
C ALA A 154 5.41 14.71 -11.86
N LYS A 155 4.72 14.09 -12.83
CA LYS A 155 3.31 13.71 -12.69
C LYS A 155 3.11 12.58 -11.69
N LEU A 156 3.97 11.55 -11.71
CA LEU A 156 3.92 10.46 -10.75
C LEU A 156 4.29 10.94 -9.35
N ARG A 157 5.31 11.82 -9.23
CA ARG A 157 5.70 12.45 -7.95
C ARG A 157 4.57 13.25 -7.33
N ALA A 158 3.93 14.12 -8.10
CA ALA A 158 2.77 14.90 -7.64
C ALA A 158 1.60 13.98 -7.21
N ARG A 159 1.35 12.88 -7.93
CA ARG A 159 0.35 11.87 -7.53
C ARG A 159 0.73 11.15 -6.24
N THR A 160 2.00 10.87 -6.03
CA THR A 160 2.50 10.22 -4.82
C THR A 160 2.34 11.15 -3.61
N GLU A 161 2.69 12.42 -3.73
CA GLU A 161 2.49 13.41 -2.68
C GLU A 161 1.00 13.60 -2.36
N ALA A 162 0.15 13.70 -3.38
CA ALA A 162 -1.30 13.76 -3.19
C ALA A 162 -1.85 12.50 -2.48
N ALA A 163 -1.34 11.32 -2.82
CA ALA A 163 -1.72 10.07 -2.17
C ALA A 163 -1.34 10.07 -0.68
N ILE A 164 -0.17 10.58 -0.33
CA ILE A 164 0.28 10.69 1.07
C ILE A 164 -0.66 11.59 1.86
N VAL A 165 -0.96 12.79 1.33
CA VAL A 165 -1.86 13.76 1.97
C VAL A 165 -3.26 13.18 2.16
N GLN A 166 -3.81 12.55 1.12
CA GLN A 166 -5.16 11.99 1.16
C GLN A 166 -5.27 10.74 2.05
N ALA A 167 -4.22 9.90 2.09
CA ALA A 167 -4.19 8.74 2.98
C ALA A 167 -4.17 9.19 4.46
N ARG A 168 -3.41 10.22 4.81
CA ARG A 168 -3.40 10.81 6.16
C ARG A 168 -4.74 11.40 6.52
N ALA A 169 -5.29 12.27 5.67
CA ALA A 169 -6.61 12.87 5.90
C ALA A 169 -7.69 11.81 6.09
N LEU A 170 -7.63 10.71 5.34
CA LEU A 170 -8.54 9.59 5.52
C LEU A 170 -8.35 8.89 6.87
N ALA A 171 -7.11 8.65 7.28
CA ALA A 171 -6.82 8.03 8.58
C ALA A 171 -7.32 8.89 9.76
N GLU A 172 -7.14 10.21 9.66
CA GLU A 172 -7.57 11.17 10.67
C GLU A 172 -9.09 11.39 10.71
N SER A 173 -9.76 11.21 9.57
CA SER A 173 -11.21 11.47 9.46
C SER A 173 -12.07 10.55 10.31
N GLY A 174 -11.57 9.38 10.70
CA GLY A 174 -12.34 8.35 11.39
C GLY A 174 -13.51 7.76 10.57
N ALA A 175 -13.67 8.17 9.32
CA ALA A 175 -14.80 7.80 8.47
C ALA A 175 -14.42 6.67 7.51
N LEU A 176 -15.11 5.53 7.61
CA LEU A 176 -14.93 4.41 6.70
C LEU A 176 -15.40 4.77 5.29
N PRO A 177 -14.51 4.79 4.27
CA PRO A 177 -14.88 5.15 2.91
C PRO A 177 -15.90 4.18 2.30
N PRO A 178 -16.72 4.62 1.33
CA PRO A 178 -17.61 3.72 0.61
C PRO A 178 -16.81 2.68 -0.18
N PRO A 179 -17.42 1.51 -0.48
CA PRO A 179 -16.83 0.54 -1.39
C PRO A 179 -16.61 1.14 -2.78
N LEU A 180 -15.59 0.66 -3.50
CA LEU A 180 -15.36 1.06 -4.88
C LEU A 180 -16.58 0.76 -5.75
N THR A 181 -16.90 1.66 -6.67
CA THR A 181 -17.96 1.44 -7.67
C THR A 181 -17.59 0.32 -8.64
N HIS A 182 -16.31 0.23 -9.01
CA HIS A 182 -15.80 -0.79 -9.92
C HIS A 182 -15.38 -2.07 -9.17
N ARG A 183 -16.03 -3.20 -9.50
CA ARG A 183 -15.90 -4.47 -8.75
C ARG A 183 -14.64 -5.27 -9.05
N ALA A 184 -13.92 -5.01 -10.13
CA ALA A 184 -12.79 -5.87 -10.55
C ALA A 184 -11.75 -6.06 -9.44
N LYS A 185 -11.46 -5.00 -8.68
CA LYS A 185 -10.50 -5.04 -7.57
C LYS A 185 -11.01 -5.80 -6.33
N CYS A 186 -12.32 -5.98 -6.18
CA CYS A 186 -12.88 -6.67 -5.01
C CYS A 186 -12.79 -8.18 -5.11
N ARG A 187 -12.81 -8.75 -6.32
CA ARG A 187 -12.84 -10.21 -6.56
C ARG A 187 -11.69 -10.94 -5.88
N ASP A 188 -10.47 -10.40 -5.98
CA ASP A 188 -9.26 -11.02 -5.47
C ASP A 188 -8.75 -10.30 -4.20
N CYS A 189 -9.60 -9.47 -3.59
CA CYS A 189 -9.27 -8.73 -2.37
C CYS A 189 -9.43 -9.63 -1.14
N SER A 190 -8.35 -9.81 -0.36
CA SER A 190 -8.38 -10.60 0.86
C SER A 190 -9.41 -10.10 1.89
N LEU A 191 -9.72 -8.80 1.88
CA LEU A 191 -10.69 -8.20 2.78
C LEU A 191 -12.14 -8.24 2.26
N GLU A 192 -12.41 -8.88 1.12
CA GLU A 192 -13.77 -8.95 0.58
C GLU A 192 -14.78 -9.54 1.57
N PRO A 193 -14.45 -10.64 2.31
CA PRO A 193 -15.36 -11.24 3.29
C PRO A 193 -15.70 -10.34 4.49
N VAL A 194 -14.80 -9.45 4.87
CA VAL A 194 -15.02 -8.49 5.98
C VAL A 194 -15.62 -7.18 5.47
N CYS A 195 -15.18 -6.74 4.31
CA CYS A 195 -15.58 -5.48 3.69
C CYS A 195 -17.03 -5.50 3.19
N LEU A 196 -17.54 -6.67 2.78
CA LEU A 196 -18.89 -6.90 2.24
C LEU A 196 -19.32 -5.83 1.21
N PRO A 197 -18.53 -5.62 0.13
CA PRO A 197 -18.72 -4.45 -0.73
C PRO A 197 -20.02 -4.46 -1.53
N ARG A 198 -20.63 -5.63 -1.72
CA ARG A 198 -21.93 -5.77 -2.42
C ARG A 198 -23.08 -5.37 -1.50
N GLU A 199 -23.07 -5.92 -0.30
CA GLU A 199 -24.07 -5.72 0.74
C GLU A 199 -24.10 -4.26 1.17
N VAL A 200 -22.93 -3.69 1.43
CA VAL A 200 -22.82 -2.27 1.82
C VAL A 200 -23.33 -1.35 0.71
N ARG A 201 -23.06 -1.63 -0.56
CA ARG A 201 -23.61 -0.80 -1.65
C ARG A 201 -25.12 -0.90 -1.72
N ARG A 202 -25.66 -2.12 -1.67
CA ARG A 202 -27.11 -2.33 -1.70
C ARG A 202 -27.82 -1.57 -0.58
N LEU A 203 -27.33 -1.68 0.66
CA LEU A 203 -27.90 -0.96 1.80
C LEU A 203 -27.82 0.57 1.62
N ARG A 204 -26.72 1.08 1.05
CA ARG A 204 -26.59 2.51 0.77
C ARG A 204 -27.53 3.00 -0.33
N GLU A 205 -27.77 2.20 -1.36
CA GLU A 205 -28.72 2.48 -2.43
C GLU A 205 -30.16 2.49 -1.90
N GLU A 206 -30.51 1.49 -1.08
CA GLU A 206 -31.82 1.41 -0.40
C GLU A 206 -32.02 2.62 0.53
N ALA A 207 -31.03 3.00 1.33
CA ALA A 207 -31.10 4.17 2.20
C ALA A 207 -31.26 5.49 1.42
N ALA A 208 -30.59 5.62 0.28
CA ALA A 208 -30.72 6.79 -0.59
C ALA A 208 -32.10 6.87 -1.28
N GLY A 209 -32.67 5.71 -1.63
CA GLY A 209 -34.01 5.63 -2.23
C GLY A 209 -35.15 5.90 -1.24
N HIS A 210 -34.92 5.74 0.07
CA HIS A 210 -35.88 5.98 1.12
C HIS A 210 -35.76 7.38 1.77
N GLY A 211 -34.95 8.25 1.22
CA GLY A 211 -34.67 9.62 1.73
C GLY A 211 -35.86 10.59 1.71
N GLY A 212 -37.09 10.13 1.89
CA GLY A 212 -38.30 10.95 1.93
C GLY A 212 -39.38 10.50 2.92
N ALA A 213 -39.23 9.34 3.57
CA ALA A 213 -40.17 8.90 4.57
C ALA A 213 -39.51 8.84 5.94
N GLY A 214 -39.78 9.80 6.81
CA GLY A 214 -39.48 9.70 8.24
C GLY A 214 -40.04 8.38 8.77
N GLY A 215 -39.15 7.43 9.08
CA GLY A 215 -39.53 6.10 9.55
C GLY A 215 -40.27 6.21 10.87
N SER A 216 -41.61 6.12 10.82
CA SER A 216 -42.42 5.88 12.02
C SER A 216 -42.34 4.39 12.38
N CYS A 217 -42.35 4.06 13.66
CA CYS A 217 -42.42 2.67 14.12
C CYS A 217 -43.79 2.01 13.85
N GLU A 218 -44.69 2.65 13.10
CA GLU A 218 -46.01 2.16 12.77
C GLU A 218 -46.07 0.78 12.12
N PRO A 219 -45.18 0.42 11.16
CA PRO A 219 -45.20 -0.91 10.56
C PRO A 219 -44.97 -2.06 11.54
N TRP A 220 -44.39 -1.80 12.69
CA TRP A 220 -44.04 -2.80 13.71
C TRP A 220 -45.04 -2.91 14.88
N ARG A 221 -46.08 -2.06 14.93
CA ARG A 221 -47.17 -2.20 15.90
C ARG A 221 -48.04 -3.38 15.48
N ARG A 222 -47.92 -4.49 16.18
CA ARG A 222 -48.79 -5.65 16.01
C ARG A 222 -50.21 -5.21 16.35
N SER A 223 -51.13 -5.47 15.42
CA SER A 223 -52.56 -5.41 15.69
C SER A 223 -52.85 -6.48 16.75
N THR A 224 -53.27 -6.06 17.93
CA THR A 224 -53.85 -6.92 18.99
C THR A 224 -55.25 -7.30 18.63
#